data_9660736819425ec8cd638d37ddd275c2
#
_entry.id   9660736819425ec8cd638d37ddd275c2
#
_cell.length_a   1.000
_cell.length_b   1.000
_cell.length_c   1.000
_cell.angle_alpha   90.00
_cell.angle_beta   90.00
_cell.angle_gamma   90.00
#
_symmetry.space_group_name_H-M   'P 1'
#
loop_
_entity.id
_entity.type
_entity.pdbx_description
1 polymer ?
#
loop_
_entity_poly.entity_id
_entity_poly.type
_entity_poly.pdbx_seq_one_letter_code
_entity_poly.pdbx_strand_id
1 'polypeptide(L)'
;MSQESSAQSRDVTPEPAEAAPPTDGDAYDYDVLVVGSGFGGAVSALRLTEKGYRVGVLEAGRRFTRATLPRNSWDLKNYLWAPALGLFGIQRIHLLGNVMVLAGAGVGGGSLNYANTLYVPPKPFFTDPQWGAITDWQDELKPYYDQAQKMLGVRLNPTTTPSDVHLKAAAEKMGVGDTFHMAPVGVFFGDGKDATGASRARPGEEVPDPYFGGAGPSRRACSECGECMTGCRHGAKNTLNENYLYLAEKAGATIHPMTSVVAVTEDSRGGFAVRTLPTNAQRKGRGRTFTARRVVLAAGTYGTQTLLHRMKDTGLLPRLSDKLGTLTRTNSEGLVGAQTTDRRYRKAHGAEKADFTKGVAITSSVHPNDSTHIEPVRYGKKSNAMGGLTILQVPYAENSSRVAGFLANCAKHPLLVLRSLSNRRWSERTIIGLVMQTLDNSLTTYRKPKGIGKGLLTARQGHGAPNPTQIKEAGEAATAIAAEINGFAGSNIGELMGTPLTAHFLGGCPIGATADEGVIDPYHRLYGHPGISVVDGSAVSANLGVNPSLTITAQAERAASLWPNKGEADPRPAQGHPYERIAPVAPVRPAVPAKAFAALDLPFLGMPAMPPKQRPADETAEATEGA
;
A
#
# COMPACT_ATOMS: atom_id res chain seq x y z
N MET A 1 -39.20 34.13 16.92
CA MET A 1 -38.24 33.42 17.78
C MET A 1 -38.58 31.94 17.71
N SER A 2 -37.93 31.22 16.83
CA SER A 2 -38.04 29.77 16.71
C SER A 2 -36.60 29.24 16.60
N GLN A 3 -36.20 28.51 17.65
CA GLN A 3 -34.88 27.88 17.77
C GLN A 3 -34.87 26.66 16.86
N GLU A 4 -34.07 26.69 15.83
CA GLU A 4 -33.69 25.48 15.07
C GLU A 4 -32.62 24.72 15.86
N SER A 5 -33.02 23.56 16.37
CA SER A 5 -32.14 22.56 16.97
C SER A 5 -31.33 21.87 15.90
N SER A 6 -30.04 22.20 15.80
CA SER A 6 -29.08 21.45 14.99
C SER A 6 -28.80 20.08 15.63
N ALA A 7 -29.38 19.04 15.09
CA ALA A 7 -29.04 17.66 15.41
C ALA A 7 -27.63 17.35 14.87
N GLN A 8 -26.62 17.42 15.73
CA GLN A 8 -25.31 16.84 15.46
C GLN A 8 -25.46 15.32 15.38
N SER A 9 -25.32 14.75 14.20
CA SER A 9 -25.17 13.31 14.00
C SER A 9 -23.92 12.85 14.73
N ARG A 10 -24.11 12.12 15.83
CA ARG A 10 -23.01 11.47 16.56
C ARG A 10 -22.42 10.40 15.65
N ASP A 11 -21.15 10.57 15.33
CA ASP A 11 -20.29 9.56 14.66
C ASP A 11 -20.15 8.39 15.65
N VAL A 12 -21.06 7.42 15.56
CA VAL A 12 -21.05 6.22 16.41
C VAL A 12 -20.05 5.26 15.78
N THR A 13 -18.76 5.44 16.09
CA THR A 13 -17.83 4.31 16.01
C THR A 13 -18.30 3.27 17.02
N PRO A 14 -18.56 2.02 16.64
CA PRO A 14 -18.86 0.99 17.63
C PRO A 14 -17.72 0.92 18.64
N GLU A 15 -18.03 0.99 19.93
CA GLU A 15 -17.08 0.61 20.97
C GLU A 15 -16.57 -0.80 20.63
N PRO A 16 -15.26 -1.07 20.79
CA PRO A 16 -14.73 -2.40 20.57
C PRO A 16 -15.50 -3.36 21.47
N ALA A 17 -16.20 -4.32 20.87
CA ALA A 17 -16.84 -5.39 21.60
C ALA A 17 -15.75 -6.06 22.46
N GLU A 18 -15.94 -6.06 23.77
CA GLU A 18 -15.08 -6.78 24.69
C GLU A 18 -15.11 -8.25 24.25
N ALA A 19 -13.94 -8.81 23.93
CA ALA A 19 -13.83 -10.19 23.46
C ALA A 19 -14.46 -11.09 24.52
N ALA A 20 -15.43 -11.90 24.13
CA ALA A 20 -16.00 -12.91 25.02
C ALA A 20 -14.87 -13.73 25.66
N PRO A 21 -14.91 -13.97 26.97
CA PRO A 21 -13.90 -14.77 27.66
C PRO A 21 -13.83 -16.17 27.01
N PRO A 22 -12.64 -16.79 26.95
CA PRO A 22 -12.49 -18.12 26.40
C PRO A 22 -13.42 -19.10 27.16
N THR A 23 -14.18 -19.87 26.41
CA THR A 23 -14.94 -21.00 26.98
C THR A 23 -13.96 -22.07 27.46
N ASP A 24 -14.24 -22.76 28.54
CA ASP A 24 -13.39 -23.73 29.28
C ASP A 24 -12.79 -24.90 28.46
N GLY A 25 -12.87 -24.91 27.14
CA GLY A 25 -12.28 -25.90 26.24
C GLY A 25 -11.19 -25.36 25.30
N ASP A 26 -10.92 -24.05 25.28
CA ASP A 26 -9.97 -23.46 24.32
C ASP A 26 -8.61 -23.17 24.98
N ALA A 27 -7.61 -23.99 24.64
CA ALA A 27 -6.25 -23.88 25.16
C ALA A 27 -5.48 -22.61 24.72
N TYR A 28 -6.05 -21.76 23.81
CA TYR A 28 -5.42 -20.57 23.23
C TYR A 28 -6.33 -19.34 23.28
N ASP A 29 -5.74 -18.12 23.37
CA ASP A 29 -6.49 -16.85 23.29
C ASP A 29 -7.22 -16.71 21.94
N TYR A 30 -6.59 -17.12 20.84
CA TYR A 30 -7.11 -17.07 19.47
C TYR A 30 -6.82 -18.36 18.69
N ASP A 31 -7.63 -18.66 17.69
CA ASP A 31 -7.27 -19.70 16.71
C ASP A 31 -6.17 -19.17 15.79
N VAL A 32 -6.28 -17.89 15.38
CA VAL A 32 -5.29 -17.21 14.52
C VAL A 32 -4.97 -15.83 15.07
N LEU A 33 -3.69 -15.53 15.20
CA LEU A 33 -3.19 -14.18 15.46
C LEU A 33 -2.60 -13.60 14.17
N VAL A 34 -3.11 -12.43 13.77
CA VAL A 34 -2.60 -11.65 12.64
C VAL A 34 -1.72 -10.53 13.17
N VAL A 35 -0.47 -10.47 12.73
CA VAL A 35 0.51 -9.45 13.15
C VAL A 35 0.56 -8.35 12.11
N GLY A 36 -0.11 -7.22 12.38
CA GLY A 36 -0.28 -6.10 11.48
C GLY A 36 -1.65 -6.07 10.82
N SER A 37 -2.19 -4.88 10.62
CA SER A 37 -3.52 -4.61 10.06
C SER A 37 -3.49 -3.95 8.68
N GLY A 38 -2.36 -4.04 7.94
CA GLY A 38 -2.21 -3.58 6.57
C GLY A 38 -2.98 -4.46 5.57
N PHE A 39 -2.73 -4.29 4.26
CA PHE A 39 -3.50 -4.96 3.21
C PHE A 39 -3.62 -6.48 3.43
N GLY A 40 -2.51 -7.19 3.57
CA GLY A 40 -2.54 -8.63 3.79
C GLY A 40 -3.19 -9.04 5.13
N GLY A 41 -2.92 -8.28 6.20
CA GLY A 41 -3.51 -8.55 7.52
C GLY A 41 -5.02 -8.31 7.58
N ALA A 42 -5.50 -7.27 6.91
CA ALA A 42 -6.92 -6.95 6.83
C ALA A 42 -7.72 -8.01 6.06
N VAL A 43 -7.19 -8.47 4.93
CA VAL A 43 -7.75 -9.60 4.17
C VAL A 43 -7.82 -10.85 5.04
N SER A 44 -6.69 -11.23 5.67
CA SER A 44 -6.62 -12.41 6.53
C SER A 44 -7.59 -12.33 7.70
N ALA A 45 -7.71 -11.14 8.32
CA ALA A 45 -8.65 -10.93 9.44
C ALA A 45 -10.09 -11.21 9.01
N LEU A 46 -10.53 -10.67 7.86
CA LEU A 46 -11.88 -10.91 7.36
C LEU A 46 -12.08 -12.37 6.94
N ARG A 47 -11.26 -12.85 6.00
CA ARG A 47 -11.47 -14.17 5.38
C ARG A 47 -11.39 -15.32 6.36
N LEU A 48 -10.48 -15.26 7.36
CA LEU A 48 -10.39 -16.29 8.38
C LEU A 48 -11.54 -16.22 9.39
N THR A 49 -12.05 -15.02 9.70
CA THR A 49 -13.26 -14.87 10.52
C THR A 49 -14.49 -15.45 9.82
N GLU A 50 -14.64 -15.21 8.51
CA GLU A 50 -15.69 -15.80 7.68
C GLU A 50 -15.61 -17.34 7.63
N LYS A 51 -14.42 -17.91 7.79
CA LYS A 51 -14.17 -19.37 7.89
C LYS A 51 -14.36 -19.93 9.30
N GLY A 52 -14.88 -19.12 10.24
CA GLY A 52 -15.22 -19.54 11.59
C GLY A 52 -14.06 -19.54 12.59
N TYR A 53 -12.89 -19.05 12.24
CA TYR A 53 -11.78 -18.88 13.17
C TYR A 53 -12.00 -17.70 14.10
N ARG A 54 -11.57 -17.83 15.35
CA ARG A 54 -11.46 -16.75 16.32
C ARG A 54 -10.16 -15.99 16.03
N VAL A 55 -10.26 -14.77 15.46
CA VAL A 55 -9.13 -14.00 14.94
C VAL A 55 -8.82 -12.79 15.81
N GLY A 56 -7.56 -12.66 16.23
CA GLY A 56 -7.02 -11.46 16.86
C GLY A 56 -6.01 -10.77 15.94
N VAL A 57 -6.08 -9.43 15.84
CA VAL A 57 -5.15 -8.62 15.05
C VAL A 57 -4.32 -7.74 15.97
N LEU A 58 -3.00 -7.84 15.92
CA LEU A 58 -2.06 -7.06 16.74
C LEU A 58 -1.43 -5.96 15.90
N GLU A 59 -1.81 -4.70 16.15
CA GLU A 59 -1.34 -3.54 15.37
C GLU A 59 -0.47 -2.61 16.24
N ALA A 60 0.74 -2.34 15.75
CA ALA A 60 1.68 -1.46 16.46
C ALA A 60 1.21 -0.01 16.51
N GLY A 61 0.50 0.45 15.49
CA GLY A 61 0.00 1.81 15.40
C GLY A 61 -1.34 2.00 16.10
N ARG A 62 -1.75 3.26 16.24
CA ARG A 62 -3.03 3.59 16.84
C ARG A 62 -4.17 3.49 15.82
N ARG A 63 -5.40 3.41 16.32
CA ARG A 63 -6.60 3.58 15.51
C ARG A 63 -6.83 5.07 15.25
N PHE A 64 -7.08 5.42 14.01
CA PHE A 64 -7.49 6.76 13.59
C PHE A 64 -8.96 6.77 13.22
N THR A 65 -9.64 7.82 13.62
CA THR A 65 -10.98 8.20 13.12
C THR A 65 -10.83 9.33 12.11
N ARG A 66 -11.89 9.64 11.37
CA ARG A 66 -11.91 10.80 10.46
C ARG A 66 -11.50 12.11 11.16
N ALA A 67 -11.87 12.28 12.44
CA ALA A 67 -11.52 13.45 13.24
C ALA A 67 -10.05 13.49 13.69
N THR A 68 -9.42 12.33 13.89
CA THR A 68 -8.04 12.22 14.41
C THR A 68 -6.98 12.01 13.33
N LEU A 69 -7.37 11.83 12.07
CA LEU A 69 -6.44 11.84 10.93
C LEU A 69 -5.74 13.21 10.80
N PRO A 70 -4.51 13.26 10.26
CA PRO A 70 -3.77 14.51 10.09
C PRO A 70 -4.56 15.53 9.26
N ARG A 71 -4.55 16.80 9.70
CA ARG A 71 -5.15 17.90 8.93
C ARG A 71 -4.34 18.26 7.68
N ASN A 72 -3.03 18.13 7.78
CA ASN A 72 -2.05 18.31 6.72
C ASN A 72 -0.71 17.73 7.18
N SER A 73 0.32 17.78 6.34
CA SER A 73 1.64 17.21 6.65
C SER A 73 2.43 17.92 7.77
N TRP A 74 2.00 19.11 8.24
CA TRP A 74 2.56 19.81 9.40
C TRP A 74 1.93 19.39 10.73
N ASP A 75 0.84 18.66 10.72
CA ASP A 75 0.26 18.04 11.93
C ASP A 75 1.12 16.83 12.35
N LEU A 76 2.36 17.11 12.78
CA LEU A 76 3.39 16.10 13.04
C LEU A 76 2.92 15.04 14.05
N LYS A 77 2.12 15.41 15.04
CA LYS A 77 1.59 14.47 16.05
C LYS A 77 0.76 13.35 15.42
N ASN A 78 -0.01 13.67 14.41
CA ASN A 78 -0.90 12.74 13.72
C ASN A 78 -0.30 12.22 12.40
N TYR A 79 0.68 12.94 11.83
CA TYR A 79 1.29 12.59 10.56
C TYR A 79 2.55 11.74 10.73
N LEU A 80 3.52 12.16 11.56
CA LEU A 80 4.81 11.50 11.67
C LEU A 80 4.82 10.37 12.69
N TRP A 81 5.40 9.23 12.33
CA TRP A 81 5.66 8.10 13.20
C TRP A 81 7.10 8.15 13.74
N ALA A 82 7.27 8.59 14.96
CA ALA A 82 8.54 8.62 15.68
C ALA A 82 8.31 8.29 17.16
N PRO A 83 8.09 7.02 17.54
CA PRO A 83 7.71 6.63 18.90
C PRO A 83 8.72 7.08 19.97
N ALA A 84 10.01 7.18 19.62
CA ALA A 84 11.03 7.70 20.52
C ALA A 84 10.79 9.17 20.93
N LEU A 85 10.06 9.92 20.11
CA LEU A 85 9.65 11.31 20.35
C LEU A 85 8.17 11.42 20.80
N GLY A 86 7.50 10.31 21.08
CA GLY A 86 6.08 10.28 21.42
C GLY A 86 5.13 10.56 20.27
N LEU A 87 5.61 10.47 19.02
CA LEU A 87 4.81 10.69 17.80
C LEU A 87 4.34 9.34 17.23
N PHE A 88 3.01 9.19 17.11
CA PHE A 88 2.37 7.95 16.63
C PHE A 88 1.47 8.25 15.42
N GLY A 89 2.00 8.99 14.45
CA GLY A 89 1.30 9.37 13.22
C GLY A 89 1.24 8.25 12.19
N ILE A 90 0.65 8.57 11.02
CA ILE A 90 0.41 7.59 9.95
C ILE A 90 1.63 7.33 9.05
N GLN A 91 2.62 8.22 9.04
CA GLN A 91 3.77 8.17 8.12
C GLN A 91 5.05 7.72 8.82
N ARG A 92 5.56 6.55 8.46
CA ARG A 92 6.88 6.06 8.86
C ARG A 92 7.93 6.44 7.82
N ILE A 93 9.15 6.71 8.27
CA ILE A 93 10.33 6.88 7.44
C ILE A 93 11.43 6.01 8.03
N HIS A 94 11.95 5.06 7.24
CA HIS A 94 13.06 4.19 7.65
C HIS A 94 14.27 4.45 6.77
N LEU A 95 15.44 4.51 7.38
CA LEU A 95 16.73 4.48 6.68
C LEU A 95 17.25 3.04 6.72
N LEU A 96 17.33 2.40 5.57
CA LEU A 96 17.74 1.01 5.41
C LEU A 96 19.05 0.95 4.61
N GLY A 97 20.18 1.05 5.31
CA GLY A 97 21.46 1.16 4.64
C GLY A 97 21.52 2.42 3.77
N ASN A 98 21.47 2.21 2.45
CA ASN A 98 21.49 3.26 1.43
C ASN A 98 20.11 3.51 0.76
N VAL A 99 19.01 3.06 1.36
CA VAL A 99 17.65 3.27 0.83
C VAL A 99 16.78 3.92 1.89
N MET A 100 16.03 4.95 1.51
CA MET A 100 14.99 5.57 2.35
C MET A 100 13.64 4.94 2.01
N VAL A 101 12.95 4.40 3.04
CA VAL A 101 11.66 3.71 2.89
C VAL A 101 10.55 4.51 3.54
N LEU A 102 9.53 4.85 2.78
CA LEU A 102 8.28 5.42 3.27
C LEU A 102 7.26 4.30 3.50
N ALA A 103 6.61 4.28 4.66
CA ALA A 103 5.63 3.26 5.00
C ALA A 103 4.48 3.83 5.84
N GLY A 104 3.36 3.10 5.89
CA GLY A 104 2.21 3.46 6.72
C GLY A 104 2.30 2.92 8.16
N ALA A 105 1.56 3.54 9.08
CA ALA A 105 1.38 3.09 10.46
C ALA A 105 -0.02 3.39 10.96
N GLY A 106 -0.58 2.50 11.77
CA GLY A 106 -1.93 2.61 12.33
C GLY A 106 -2.82 1.47 11.90
N VAL A 107 -3.98 1.34 12.51
CA VAL A 107 -5.00 0.36 12.10
C VAL A 107 -5.44 0.67 10.67
N GLY A 108 -5.18 -0.27 9.75
CA GLY A 108 -5.30 -0.08 8.31
C GLY A 108 -3.95 0.08 7.57
N GLY A 109 -2.83 0.17 8.31
CA GLY A 109 -1.47 0.16 7.75
C GLY A 109 -1.26 1.20 6.65
N GLY A 110 -0.64 0.78 5.54
CA GLY A 110 -0.36 1.63 4.38
C GLY A 110 -1.59 2.23 3.70
N SER A 111 -2.79 1.67 3.90
CA SER A 111 -4.01 2.24 3.32
C SER A 111 -4.36 3.63 3.86
N LEU A 112 -3.82 3.99 5.03
CA LEU A 112 -4.03 5.31 5.61
C LEU A 112 -3.36 6.42 4.81
N ASN A 113 -2.17 6.19 4.27
CA ASN A 113 -1.36 7.19 3.57
C ASN A 113 -1.02 6.86 2.10
N TYR A 114 -1.50 5.74 1.53
CA TYR A 114 -1.28 5.42 0.12
C TYR A 114 -2.01 6.42 -0.81
N ALA A 115 -1.54 6.49 -2.04
CA ALA A 115 -2.08 7.40 -3.05
C ALA A 115 -3.32 6.88 -3.79
N ASN A 116 -3.96 5.83 -3.26
CA ASN A 116 -5.20 5.16 -3.76
C ASN A 116 -5.09 4.46 -5.11
N THR A 117 -3.98 4.44 -5.78
CA THR A 117 -3.80 3.74 -7.06
C THR A 117 -3.72 2.23 -6.86
N LEU A 118 -4.39 1.49 -7.75
CA LEU A 118 -4.64 0.06 -7.63
C LEU A 118 -4.52 -0.64 -8.98
N TYR A 119 -3.30 -0.63 -9.54
CA TYR A 119 -2.96 -1.27 -10.81
C TYR A 119 -2.76 -2.78 -10.66
N VAL A 120 -3.16 -3.52 -11.70
CA VAL A 120 -2.66 -4.88 -11.95
C VAL A 120 -1.29 -4.74 -12.60
N PRO A 121 -0.25 -5.44 -12.12
CA PRO A 121 1.09 -5.31 -12.68
C PRO A 121 1.18 -5.87 -14.11
N PRO A 122 2.16 -5.41 -14.91
CA PRO A 122 2.39 -5.93 -16.25
C PRO A 122 2.97 -7.35 -16.22
N LYS A 123 2.94 -8.02 -17.38
CA LYS A 123 3.36 -9.43 -17.55
C LYS A 123 4.72 -9.79 -16.94
N PRO A 124 5.79 -8.96 -17.02
CA PRO A 124 7.08 -9.28 -16.42
C PRO A 124 7.02 -9.65 -14.93
N PHE A 125 6.09 -9.09 -14.16
CA PHE A 125 5.90 -9.48 -12.76
C PHE A 125 5.50 -10.96 -12.61
N PHE A 126 4.58 -11.45 -13.43
CA PHE A 126 4.05 -12.82 -13.33
C PHE A 126 5.04 -13.88 -13.84
N THR A 127 5.92 -13.49 -14.76
CA THR A 127 6.91 -14.36 -15.38
C THR A 127 8.34 -14.19 -14.83
N ASP A 128 8.50 -13.43 -13.73
CA ASP A 128 9.80 -13.23 -13.09
C ASP A 128 10.43 -14.58 -12.72
N PRO A 129 11.72 -14.82 -13.05
CA PRO A 129 12.40 -16.10 -12.83
C PRO A 129 12.32 -16.63 -11.38
N GLN A 130 12.14 -15.73 -10.40
CA GLN A 130 12.05 -16.11 -8.99
C GLN A 130 10.89 -17.05 -8.68
N TRP A 131 9.76 -16.87 -9.36
CA TRP A 131 8.53 -17.61 -9.04
C TRP A 131 7.75 -18.09 -10.26
N GLY A 132 8.04 -17.53 -11.44
CA GLY A 132 7.29 -17.77 -12.68
C GLY A 132 7.27 -19.24 -13.13
N ALA A 133 8.24 -20.04 -12.72
CA ALA A 133 8.30 -21.48 -13.05
C ALA A 133 7.34 -22.35 -12.18
N ILE A 134 6.77 -21.82 -11.11
CA ILE A 134 5.90 -22.59 -10.18
C ILE A 134 4.53 -22.86 -10.81
N THR A 135 3.93 -21.81 -11.41
CA THR A 135 2.60 -21.89 -12.07
C THR A 135 2.43 -20.68 -13.00
N ASP A 136 1.37 -20.66 -13.82
CA ASP A 136 0.91 -19.44 -14.49
C ASP A 136 0.25 -18.51 -13.47
N TRP A 137 1.06 -17.64 -12.85
CA TRP A 137 0.59 -16.71 -11.84
C TRP A 137 -0.39 -15.67 -12.36
N GLN A 138 -0.32 -15.31 -13.65
CA GLN A 138 -1.25 -14.36 -14.24
C GLN A 138 -2.67 -14.94 -14.27
N ASP A 139 -2.80 -16.18 -14.72
CA ASP A 139 -4.08 -16.89 -14.75
C ASP A 139 -4.57 -17.20 -13.33
N GLU A 140 -3.68 -17.70 -12.47
CA GLU A 140 -4.06 -18.10 -11.11
C GLU A 140 -4.49 -16.93 -10.23
N LEU A 141 -3.82 -15.78 -10.30
CA LEU A 141 -4.13 -14.60 -9.50
C LEU A 141 -5.29 -13.77 -10.04
N LYS A 142 -5.69 -13.96 -11.30
CA LYS A 142 -6.75 -13.17 -11.94
C LYS A 142 -8.04 -13.06 -11.11
N PRO A 143 -8.67 -14.16 -10.65
CA PRO A 143 -9.91 -14.08 -9.85
C PRO A 143 -9.71 -13.33 -8.52
N TYR A 144 -8.51 -13.39 -7.95
CA TYR A 144 -8.19 -12.69 -6.70
C TYR A 144 -7.93 -11.19 -6.92
N TYR A 145 -7.37 -10.81 -8.08
CA TYR A 145 -7.33 -9.40 -8.49
C TYR A 145 -8.74 -8.85 -8.69
N ASP A 146 -9.62 -9.60 -9.37
CA ASP A 146 -11.00 -9.20 -9.58
C ASP A 146 -11.74 -9.02 -8.24
N GLN A 147 -11.55 -9.96 -7.28
CA GLN A 147 -12.13 -9.86 -5.93
C GLN A 147 -11.56 -8.68 -5.14
N ALA A 148 -10.25 -8.48 -5.17
CA ALA A 148 -9.59 -7.37 -4.50
C ALA A 148 -10.05 -6.01 -5.04
N GLN A 149 -10.22 -5.88 -6.36
CA GLN A 149 -10.77 -4.67 -6.99
C GLN A 149 -12.18 -4.36 -6.50
N LYS A 150 -13.07 -5.37 -6.41
CA LYS A 150 -14.43 -5.21 -5.87
C LYS A 150 -14.40 -4.75 -4.41
N MET A 151 -13.61 -5.40 -3.57
CA MET A 151 -13.50 -5.07 -2.14
C MET A 151 -12.89 -3.69 -1.89
N LEU A 152 -11.93 -3.27 -2.71
CA LEU A 152 -11.29 -1.94 -2.63
C LEU A 152 -12.04 -0.88 -3.43
N GLY A 153 -13.15 -1.23 -4.10
CA GLY A 153 -13.98 -0.30 -4.86
C GLY A 153 -13.20 0.43 -5.96
N VAL A 154 -12.39 -0.33 -6.72
CA VAL A 154 -11.52 0.23 -7.77
C VAL A 154 -12.35 0.71 -8.95
N ARG A 155 -12.00 1.90 -9.43
CA ARG A 155 -12.56 2.48 -10.66
C ARG A 155 -11.52 3.39 -11.32
N LEU A 156 -11.67 3.66 -12.61
CA LEU A 156 -10.87 4.69 -13.27
C LEU A 156 -11.20 6.06 -12.68
N ASN A 157 -10.17 6.88 -12.47
CA ASN A 157 -10.37 8.25 -12.03
C ASN A 157 -11.20 9.03 -13.08
N PRO A 158 -12.35 9.65 -12.68
CA PRO A 158 -13.28 10.24 -13.64
C PRO A 158 -12.94 11.68 -14.03
N THR A 159 -11.93 12.30 -13.43
CA THR A 159 -11.68 13.73 -13.55
C THR A 159 -10.27 14.05 -14.05
N THR A 160 -10.19 14.97 -15.01
CA THR A 160 -8.93 15.54 -15.47
C THR A 160 -8.59 16.78 -14.65
N THR A 161 -7.38 16.83 -14.12
CA THR A 161 -6.88 17.95 -13.29
C THR A 161 -5.81 18.75 -14.03
N PRO A 162 -5.44 19.95 -13.55
CA PRO A 162 -4.32 20.70 -14.14
C PRO A 162 -3.01 19.89 -14.22
N SER A 163 -2.74 19.01 -13.25
CA SER A 163 -1.54 18.14 -13.31
C SER A 163 -1.60 17.16 -14.47
N ASP A 164 -2.79 16.63 -14.78
CA ASP A 164 -2.98 15.66 -15.88
C ASP A 164 -2.78 16.34 -17.23
N VAL A 165 -3.31 17.56 -17.40
CA VAL A 165 -3.13 18.36 -18.62
C VAL A 165 -1.64 18.60 -18.88
N HIS A 166 -0.90 19.02 -17.85
CA HIS A 166 0.53 19.28 -17.99
C HIS A 166 1.36 18.01 -18.17
N LEU A 167 0.99 16.90 -17.51
CA LEU A 167 1.65 15.60 -17.72
C LEU A 167 1.43 15.09 -19.14
N LYS A 168 0.19 15.17 -19.65
CA LYS A 168 -0.12 14.76 -21.04
C LYS A 168 0.67 15.56 -22.04
N ALA A 169 0.66 16.90 -21.94
CA ALA A 169 1.43 17.77 -22.83
C ALA A 169 2.94 17.52 -22.75
N ALA A 170 3.48 17.22 -21.56
CA ALA A 170 4.87 16.81 -21.40
C ALA A 170 5.15 15.45 -22.06
N ALA A 171 4.27 14.47 -21.93
CA ALA A 171 4.37 13.16 -22.57
C ALA A 171 4.31 13.27 -24.10
N GLU A 172 3.45 14.11 -24.65
CA GLU A 172 3.39 14.41 -26.10
C GLU A 172 4.73 14.97 -26.61
N LYS A 173 5.36 15.88 -25.87
CA LYS A 173 6.71 16.40 -26.20
C LYS A 173 7.82 15.37 -26.08
N MET A 174 7.64 14.39 -25.21
CA MET A 174 8.55 13.24 -25.06
C MET A 174 8.31 12.16 -26.12
N GLY A 175 7.28 12.29 -26.98
CA GLY A 175 6.93 11.32 -28.01
C GLY A 175 6.18 10.09 -27.48
N VAL A 176 5.61 10.15 -26.27
CA VAL A 176 4.90 9.04 -25.59
C VAL A 176 3.50 9.44 -25.11
N GLY A 177 2.90 10.43 -25.76
CA GLY A 177 1.58 10.97 -25.40
C GLY A 177 0.43 9.97 -25.53
N ASP A 178 0.55 8.98 -26.40
CA ASP A 178 -0.39 7.87 -26.60
C ASP A 178 -0.44 6.91 -25.41
N THR A 179 0.58 6.90 -24.54
CA THR A 179 0.61 6.08 -23.33
C THR A 179 -0.14 6.73 -22.15
N PHE A 180 -0.58 7.99 -22.30
CA PHE A 180 -1.31 8.68 -21.24
C PHE A 180 -2.67 8.02 -20.99
N HIS A 181 -2.95 7.69 -19.72
CA HIS A 181 -4.25 7.16 -19.31
C HIS A 181 -4.60 7.55 -17.87
N MET A 182 -5.91 7.47 -17.54
CA MET A 182 -6.41 7.74 -16.20
C MET A 182 -6.11 6.57 -15.26
N ALA A 183 -5.72 6.87 -14.02
CA ALA A 183 -5.34 5.86 -13.03
C ALA A 183 -6.55 5.10 -12.46
N PRO A 184 -6.46 3.77 -12.24
CA PRO A 184 -7.42 3.02 -11.43
C PRO A 184 -7.21 3.35 -9.95
N VAL A 185 -8.28 3.82 -9.27
CA VAL A 185 -8.19 4.34 -7.91
C VAL A 185 -9.26 3.76 -6.99
N GLY A 186 -8.91 3.54 -5.71
CA GLY A 186 -9.82 3.10 -4.66
C GLY A 186 -10.47 4.28 -3.94
N VAL A 187 -11.39 4.98 -4.59
CA VAL A 187 -12.07 6.16 -4.07
C VAL A 187 -13.54 6.14 -4.47
N PHE A 188 -14.43 6.49 -3.56
CA PHE A 188 -15.85 6.67 -3.84
C PHE A 188 -16.11 8.09 -4.33
N PHE A 189 -16.49 8.26 -5.60
CA PHE A 189 -16.78 9.57 -6.20
C PHE A 189 -18.24 9.96 -6.14
N GLY A 190 -19.11 9.04 -5.65
CA GLY A 190 -20.56 9.29 -5.62
C GLY A 190 -21.25 9.12 -6.97
N ASP A 191 -20.52 8.80 -8.03
CA ASP A 191 -21.02 8.50 -9.34
C ASP A 191 -21.24 6.98 -9.48
N GLY A 192 -22.38 6.61 -9.80
CA GLY A 192 -22.83 5.23 -9.92
C GLY A 192 -24.25 5.10 -9.41
N LYS A 193 -25.01 4.27 -10.06
CA LYS A 193 -26.27 3.81 -9.51
C LYS A 193 -25.93 2.86 -8.39
N ASP A 194 -26.56 3.02 -7.23
CA ASP A 194 -26.56 1.98 -6.22
C ASP A 194 -27.25 0.71 -6.76
N ALA A 195 -27.29 -0.36 -5.99
CA ALA A 195 -28.01 -1.59 -6.37
C ALA A 195 -29.50 -1.38 -6.65
N THR A 196 -30.04 -0.20 -6.29
CA THR A 196 -31.46 0.19 -6.49
C THR A 196 -31.63 1.13 -7.68
N GLY A 197 -30.56 1.57 -8.35
CA GLY A 197 -30.61 2.50 -9.46
C GLY A 197 -30.74 3.98 -9.06
N ALA A 198 -30.59 4.31 -7.78
CA ALA A 198 -30.70 5.69 -7.29
C ALA A 198 -29.46 6.54 -7.63
N SER A 199 -29.66 7.83 -7.78
CA SER A 199 -28.77 8.80 -8.40
C SER A 199 -27.52 9.14 -7.61
N ARG A 200 -26.53 9.63 -8.36
CA ARG A 200 -25.21 10.15 -7.98
C ARG A 200 -25.22 11.00 -6.72
N ALA A 201 -24.41 10.62 -5.71
CA ALA A 201 -24.13 11.49 -4.59
C ALA A 201 -23.29 12.71 -5.04
N ARG A 202 -23.61 13.89 -4.51
CA ARG A 202 -22.82 15.11 -4.75
C ARG A 202 -21.50 15.05 -4.01
N PRO A 203 -20.44 15.75 -4.46
CA PRO A 203 -19.20 15.85 -3.72
C PRO A 203 -19.43 16.23 -2.25
N GLY A 204 -18.92 15.42 -1.31
CA GLY A 204 -19.11 15.59 0.14
C GLY A 204 -20.41 15.02 0.71
N GLU A 205 -21.35 14.56 -0.10
CA GLU A 205 -22.60 13.93 0.34
C GLU A 205 -22.33 12.52 0.89
N GLU A 206 -23.00 12.19 1.99
CA GLU A 206 -22.94 10.88 2.62
C GLU A 206 -24.09 10.00 2.13
N VAL A 207 -23.75 8.76 1.76
CA VAL A 207 -24.70 7.74 1.32
C VAL A 207 -24.53 6.47 2.13
N PRO A 208 -25.56 5.63 2.25
CA PRO A 208 -25.41 4.27 2.78
C PRO A 208 -24.37 3.49 1.98
N ASP A 209 -23.91 2.36 2.54
CA ASP A 209 -22.91 1.48 1.94
C ASP A 209 -23.15 1.22 0.44
N PRO A 210 -22.23 1.64 -0.44
CA PRO A 210 -22.38 1.45 -1.89
C PRO A 210 -21.76 0.13 -2.41
N TYR A 211 -21.08 -0.65 -1.56
CA TYR A 211 -20.27 -1.78 -2.01
C TYR A 211 -20.70 -3.14 -1.46
N PHE A 212 -21.15 -3.19 -0.20
CA PHE A 212 -21.27 -4.43 0.57
C PHE A 212 -22.72 -4.79 0.87
N GLY A 213 -23.69 -4.20 0.17
CA GLY A 213 -25.11 -4.53 0.31
C GLY A 213 -25.70 -4.24 1.69
N GLY A 214 -25.24 -3.17 2.34
CA GLY A 214 -25.64 -2.74 3.69
C GLY A 214 -24.81 -3.37 4.81
N ALA A 215 -23.86 -4.26 4.50
CA ALA A 215 -22.96 -4.83 5.50
C ALA A 215 -21.81 -3.87 5.85
N GLY A 216 -21.45 -2.97 4.93
CA GLY A 216 -20.36 -1.99 5.09
C GLY A 216 -20.78 -0.68 5.74
N PRO A 217 -19.84 0.25 5.95
CA PRO A 217 -20.11 1.57 6.50
C PRO A 217 -20.68 2.51 5.44
N SER A 218 -21.35 3.60 5.88
CA SER A 218 -21.69 4.72 5.01
C SER A 218 -20.46 5.36 4.39
N ARG A 219 -20.57 5.89 3.19
CA ARG A 219 -19.47 6.50 2.45
C ARG A 219 -19.81 7.94 2.08
N ARG A 220 -18.80 8.76 1.98
CA ARG A 220 -18.96 10.15 1.54
C ARG A 220 -18.29 10.35 0.18
N ALA A 221 -19.01 10.96 -0.77
CA ALA A 221 -18.51 11.21 -2.11
C ALA A 221 -17.27 12.12 -2.10
N CYS A 222 -16.28 11.83 -2.94
CA CYS A 222 -15.02 12.56 -2.99
C CYS A 222 -15.23 14.03 -3.40
N SER A 223 -14.62 14.95 -2.67
CA SER A 223 -14.58 16.39 -2.98
C SER A 223 -13.31 16.83 -3.72
N GLU A 224 -12.47 15.88 -4.11
CA GLU A 224 -11.23 16.10 -4.87
C GLU A 224 -10.26 17.11 -4.21
N CYS A 225 -10.15 17.02 -2.90
CA CYS A 225 -9.35 17.96 -2.08
C CYS A 225 -7.83 17.68 -2.07
N GLY A 226 -7.35 16.58 -2.68
CA GLY A 226 -5.95 16.19 -2.70
C GLY A 226 -5.39 15.66 -1.36
N GLU A 227 -6.20 15.47 -0.33
CA GLU A 227 -5.76 15.09 1.02
C GLU A 227 -5.56 13.57 1.23
N CYS A 228 -5.55 12.77 0.16
CA CYS A 228 -5.46 11.31 0.26
C CYS A 228 -4.20 10.82 1.01
N MET A 229 -3.05 11.48 0.80
CA MET A 229 -1.78 11.15 1.45
C MET A 229 -1.72 11.51 2.94
N THR A 230 -2.71 12.26 3.44
CA THR A 230 -2.86 12.59 4.87
C THR A 230 -4.04 11.86 5.52
N GLY A 231 -4.61 10.83 4.85
CA GLY A 231 -5.52 9.87 5.45
C GLY A 231 -7.01 10.00 5.08
N CYS A 232 -7.41 11.02 4.30
CA CYS A 232 -8.80 11.25 3.88
C CYS A 232 -9.80 11.42 5.04
N ARG A 233 -9.80 12.58 5.69
CA ARG A 233 -10.76 12.93 6.75
C ARG A 233 -12.22 13.00 6.29
N HIS A 234 -12.45 12.93 4.97
CA HIS A 234 -13.79 13.01 4.35
C HIS A 234 -14.48 11.64 4.23
N GLY A 235 -13.75 10.52 4.31
CA GLY A 235 -14.32 9.18 4.23
C GLY A 235 -14.64 8.73 2.78
N ALA A 236 -14.02 9.35 1.77
CA ALA A 236 -14.18 8.97 0.36
C ALA A 236 -13.16 7.92 -0.09
N LYS A 237 -11.92 7.98 0.44
CA LYS A 237 -10.87 7.01 0.13
C LYS A 237 -11.19 5.65 0.73
N ASN A 238 -11.05 4.58 -0.05
CA ASN A 238 -11.27 3.21 0.37
C ASN A 238 -10.07 2.69 1.17
N THR A 239 -9.92 3.17 2.42
CA THR A 239 -8.97 2.61 3.37
C THR A 239 -9.49 1.27 3.88
N LEU A 240 -8.61 0.46 4.45
CA LEU A 240 -8.99 -0.85 4.99
C LEU A 240 -9.97 -0.76 6.16
N ASN A 241 -10.04 0.40 6.82
CA ASN A 241 -11.05 0.69 7.86
C ASN A 241 -12.46 0.88 7.30
N GLU A 242 -12.59 1.09 5.99
CA GLU A 242 -13.87 1.30 5.30
C GLU A 242 -14.35 0.05 4.56
N ASN A 243 -13.59 -1.07 4.65
CA ASN A 243 -13.90 -2.33 3.98
C ASN A 243 -13.47 -3.55 4.82
N TYR A 244 -12.34 -4.19 4.52
CA TYR A 244 -11.91 -5.44 5.14
C TYR A 244 -11.92 -5.42 6.68
N LEU A 245 -11.33 -4.41 7.32
CA LEU A 245 -11.25 -4.36 8.78
C LEU A 245 -12.62 -4.08 9.42
N TYR A 246 -13.43 -3.19 8.79
CA TYR A 246 -14.79 -2.94 9.25
C TYR A 246 -15.63 -4.22 9.25
N LEU A 247 -15.59 -4.95 8.12
CA LEU A 247 -16.32 -6.21 7.97
C LEU A 247 -15.77 -7.29 8.91
N ALA A 248 -14.45 -7.37 9.10
CA ALA A 248 -13.82 -8.33 10.00
C ALA A 248 -14.27 -8.12 11.46
N GLU A 249 -14.24 -6.87 11.96
CA GLU A 249 -14.71 -6.55 13.32
C GLU A 249 -16.21 -6.85 13.48
N LYS A 250 -17.01 -6.47 12.48
CA LYS A 250 -18.46 -6.78 12.46
C LYS A 250 -18.74 -8.28 12.45
N ALA A 251 -17.86 -9.09 11.85
CA ALA A 251 -17.93 -10.55 11.83
C ALA A 251 -17.35 -11.21 13.09
N GLY A 252 -16.72 -10.44 14.01
CA GLY A 252 -16.23 -10.92 15.31
C GLY A 252 -14.71 -10.97 15.48
N ALA A 253 -13.91 -10.46 14.53
CA ALA A 253 -12.47 -10.28 14.72
C ALA A 253 -12.18 -9.19 15.77
N THR A 254 -11.13 -9.35 16.56
CA THR A 254 -10.71 -8.36 17.58
C THR A 254 -9.41 -7.70 17.15
N ILE A 255 -9.37 -6.36 17.06
CA ILE A 255 -8.17 -5.59 16.74
C ILE A 255 -7.59 -4.98 18.01
N HIS A 256 -6.31 -5.21 18.28
CA HIS A 256 -5.53 -4.66 19.39
C HIS A 256 -4.58 -3.57 18.87
N PRO A 257 -4.98 -2.29 18.84
CA PRO A 257 -4.08 -1.20 18.47
C PRO A 257 -3.01 -0.95 19.52
N MET A 258 -1.97 -0.21 19.19
CA MET A 258 -0.83 0.14 20.05
C MET A 258 -0.15 -1.09 20.68
N THR A 259 -0.18 -2.23 19.99
CA THR A 259 0.35 -3.52 20.45
C THR A 259 1.45 -4.00 19.52
N SER A 260 2.69 -3.76 19.91
CA SER A 260 3.87 -4.13 19.12
C SER A 260 4.31 -5.57 19.41
N VAL A 261 4.27 -6.44 18.41
CA VAL A 261 4.82 -7.79 18.50
C VAL A 261 6.35 -7.72 18.50
N VAL A 262 6.97 -8.42 19.45
CA VAL A 262 8.43 -8.45 19.61
C VAL A 262 9.03 -9.84 19.49
N ALA A 263 8.25 -10.91 19.63
CA ALA A 263 8.67 -12.28 19.37
C ALA A 263 7.48 -13.18 19.09
N VAL A 264 7.71 -14.21 18.28
CA VAL A 264 6.82 -15.35 18.07
C VAL A 264 7.65 -16.60 18.35
N THR A 265 7.13 -17.50 19.17
CA THR A 265 7.79 -18.77 19.52
C THR A 265 6.79 -19.91 19.39
N GLU A 266 7.24 -21.06 18.95
CA GLU A 266 6.46 -22.29 19.04
C GLU A 266 6.23 -22.62 20.53
N ASP A 267 5.05 -23.10 20.89
CA ASP A 267 4.77 -23.60 22.23
C ASP A 267 4.69 -25.14 22.27
N SER A 268 4.78 -25.72 23.46
CA SER A 268 4.80 -27.18 23.64
C SER A 268 3.48 -27.86 23.25
N ARG A 269 2.42 -27.10 23.03
CA ARG A 269 1.08 -27.61 22.63
C ARG A 269 0.89 -27.65 21.11
N GLY A 270 1.94 -27.29 20.33
CA GLY A 270 1.90 -27.25 18.87
C GLY A 270 1.32 -25.96 18.28
N GLY A 271 1.15 -24.93 19.09
CA GLY A 271 0.79 -23.57 18.66
C GLY A 271 1.92 -22.58 18.88
N PHE A 272 1.54 -21.31 19.13
CA PHE A 272 2.49 -20.20 19.22
C PHE A 272 2.20 -19.31 20.41
N ALA A 273 3.26 -18.81 21.04
CA ALA A 273 3.26 -17.71 21.99
C ALA A 273 3.77 -16.45 21.30
N VAL A 274 2.94 -15.40 21.26
CA VAL A 274 3.23 -14.12 20.63
C VAL A 274 3.43 -13.06 21.70
N ARG A 275 4.68 -12.70 21.94
CA ARG A 275 5.05 -11.70 22.95
C ARG A 275 4.91 -10.29 22.39
N THR A 276 4.24 -9.42 23.13
CA THR A 276 3.98 -8.04 22.73
C THR A 276 4.46 -7.05 23.78
N LEU A 277 4.63 -5.81 23.35
CA LEU A 277 4.85 -4.64 24.20
C LEU A 277 3.88 -3.52 23.80
N PRO A 278 3.38 -2.71 24.75
CA PRO A 278 2.66 -1.50 24.39
C PRO A 278 3.56 -0.57 23.58
N THR A 279 3.10 -0.09 22.45
CA THR A 279 3.92 0.72 21.52
C THR A 279 4.40 2.03 22.15
N ASN A 280 3.58 2.63 23.01
CA ASN A 280 3.90 3.88 23.73
C ASN A 280 4.81 3.68 24.95
N ALA A 281 5.08 2.43 25.36
CA ALA A 281 5.84 2.11 26.55
C ALA A 281 6.87 1.00 26.33
N GLN A 282 7.40 0.84 25.11
CA GLN A 282 8.28 -0.26 24.69
C GLN A 282 9.50 -0.52 25.60
N ARG A 283 9.98 0.49 26.33
CA ARG A 283 11.14 0.35 27.23
C ARG A 283 10.76 0.11 28.70
N LYS A 284 9.53 0.40 29.11
CA LYS A 284 9.09 0.39 30.53
C LYS A 284 7.80 -0.38 30.79
N GLY A 285 7.07 -0.77 29.73
CA GLY A 285 5.79 -1.45 29.87
C GLY A 285 5.94 -2.94 30.16
N ARG A 286 5.03 -3.49 30.99
CA ARG A 286 4.86 -4.95 31.09
C ARG A 286 4.28 -5.44 29.78
N GLY A 287 4.99 -6.37 29.10
CA GLY A 287 4.51 -7.04 27.90
C GLY A 287 3.36 -7.98 28.24
N ARG A 288 2.52 -8.23 27.23
CA ARG A 288 1.53 -9.31 27.25
C ARG A 288 1.97 -10.40 26.26
N THR A 289 1.74 -11.66 26.61
CA THR A 289 1.86 -12.77 25.69
C THR A 289 0.47 -13.23 25.31
N PHE A 290 0.20 -13.25 24.01
CA PHE A 290 -0.98 -13.86 23.43
C PHE A 290 -0.62 -15.25 22.92
N THR A 291 -1.58 -16.17 22.91
CA THR A 291 -1.41 -17.54 22.41
C THR A 291 -2.34 -17.80 21.24
N ALA A 292 -1.87 -18.56 20.24
CA ALA A 292 -2.67 -18.96 19.08
C ALA A 292 -2.25 -20.28 18.49
N ARG A 293 -3.17 -20.96 17.79
CA ARG A 293 -2.85 -22.18 17.03
C ARG A 293 -2.00 -21.87 15.78
N ARG A 294 -2.25 -20.71 15.14
CA ARG A 294 -1.56 -20.27 13.92
C ARG A 294 -1.28 -18.76 13.99
N VAL A 295 -0.26 -18.32 13.24
CA VAL A 295 0.12 -16.90 13.16
C VAL A 295 0.21 -16.48 11.69
N VAL A 296 -0.34 -15.32 11.37
CA VAL A 296 -0.20 -14.66 10.07
C VAL A 296 0.65 -13.41 10.23
N LEU A 297 1.81 -13.35 9.60
CA LEU A 297 2.69 -12.19 9.58
C LEU A 297 2.27 -11.25 8.44
N ALA A 298 1.89 -10.04 8.82
CA ALA A 298 1.40 -8.98 7.94
C ALA A 298 1.82 -7.57 8.44
N ALA A 299 3.00 -7.50 9.08
CA ALA A 299 3.52 -6.27 9.72
C ALA A 299 4.11 -5.25 8.72
N GLY A 300 3.88 -5.46 7.43
CA GLY A 300 4.54 -4.77 6.32
C GLY A 300 5.98 -5.24 6.14
N THR A 301 6.53 -5.10 4.94
CA THR A 301 7.82 -5.69 4.56
C THR A 301 8.92 -5.40 5.58
N TYR A 302 9.06 -4.14 6.02
CA TYR A 302 10.06 -3.77 7.02
C TYR A 302 9.80 -4.44 8.38
N GLY A 303 8.55 -4.47 8.83
CA GLY A 303 8.17 -5.04 10.13
C GLY A 303 8.33 -6.55 10.16
N THR A 304 7.82 -7.24 9.15
CA THR A 304 7.91 -8.71 9.02
C THR A 304 9.36 -9.17 8.92
N GLN A 305 10.17 -8.55 8.07
CA GLN A 305 11.59 -8.88 7.96
C GLN A 305 12.35 -8.60 9.27
N THR A 306 12.10 -7.46 9.92
CA THR A 306 12.72 -7.13 11.22
C THR A 306 12.42 -8.21 12.27
N LEU A 307 11.16 -8.68 12.31
CA LEU A 307 10.73 -9.70 13.25
C LEU A 307 11.35 -11.06 12.93
N LEU A 308 11.29 -11.52 11.67
CA LEU A 308 11.84 -12.82 11.24
C LEU A 308 13.36 -12.89 11.41
N HIS A 309 14.11 -11.88 10.98
CA HIS A 309 15.56 -11.83 11.19
C HIS A 309 15.91 -11.85 12.68
N ARG A 310 15.14 -11.13 13.52
CA ARG A 310 15.35 -11.17 14.96
C ARG A 310 15.13 -12.58 15.52
N MET A 311 14.07 -13.26 15.12
CA MET A 311 13.76 -14.60 15.60
C MET A 311 14.79 -15.63 15.13
N LYS A 312 15.30 -15.49 13.88
CA LYS A 312 16.41 -16.31 13.38
C LYS A 312 17.68 -16.11 14.22
N ASP A 313 18.11 -14.87 14.41
CA ASP A 313 19.36 -14.55 15.15
C ASP A 313 19.30 -14.95 16.63
N THR A 314 18.11 -14.98 17.23
CA THR A 314 17.92 -15.35 18.64
C THR A 314 17.54 -16.82 18.84
N GLY A 315 17.46 -17.61 17.77
CA GLY A 315 17.12 -19.04 17.82
C GLY A 315 15.66 -19.33 18.20
N LEU A 316 14.78 -18.32 18.17
CA LEU A 316 13.35 -18.51 18.50
C LEU A 316 12.59 -19.26 17.40
N LEU A 317 13.00 -19.07 16.14
CA LEU A 317 12.54 -19.85 14.98
C LEU A 317 13.78 -20.36 14.22
N PRO A 318 14.36 -21.49 14.65
CA PRO A 318 15.68 -21.94 14.17
C PRO A 318 15.66 -22.51 12.75
N ARG A 319 14.49 -22.93 12.25
CA ARG A 319 14.36 -23.58 10.94
C ARG A 319 13.97 -22.62 9.80
N LEU A 320 14.17 -21.30 10.01
CA LEU A 320 13.93 -20.31 8.96
C LEU A 320 14.92 -20.47 7.80
N SER A 321 14.41 -20.43 6.57
CA SER A 321 15.20 -20.51 5.34
C SER A 321 16.31 -19.45 5.31
N ASP A 322 17.45 -19.79 4.70
CA ASP A 322 18.57 -18.89 4.47
C ASP A 322 18.30 -17.84 3.39
N LYS A 323 17.20 -17.99 2.66
CA LYS A 323 16.72 -16.98 1.69
C LYS A 323 16.06 -15.76 2.35
N LEU A 324 15.87 -15.78 3.68
CA LEU A 324 15.30 -14.64 4.39
C LEU A 324 16.09 -13.36 4.13
N GLY A 325 15.40 -12.33 3.66
CA GLY A 325 15.95 -11.04 3.30
C GLY A 325 16.46 -10.92 1.87
N THR A 326 16.61 -12.06 1.13
CA THR A 326 16.97 -12.01 -0.29
C THR A 326 15.80 -11.49 -1.12
N LEU A 327 16.08 -11.01 -2.33
CA LEU A 327 15.08 -10.47 -3.25
C LEU A 327 14.16 -9.41 -2.61
N THR A 328 14.71 -8.63 -1.68
CA THR A 328 14.02 -7.43 -1.19
C THR A 328 13.99 -6.40 -2.30
N ARG A 329 12.80 -5.92 -2.65
CA ARG A 329 12.52 -5.09 -3.82
C ARG A 329 12.20 -3.65 -3.41
N THR A 330 12.48 -2.69 -4.28
CA THR A 330 12.19 -1.26 -4.08
C THR A 330 11.33 -0.68 -5.18
N ASN A 331 10.87 -1.52 -6.11
CA ASN A 331 10.17 -1.12 -7.32
C ASN A 331 11.03 -0.20 -8.22
N SER A 332 12.35 -0.17 -8.00
CA SER A 332 13.30 0.75 -8.65
C SER A 332 12.77 2.17 -8.76
N GLU A 333 12.31 2.69 -7.61
CA GLU A 333 11.49 3.89 -7.54
C GLU A 333 12.31 5.15 -7.46
N GLY A 334 11.82 6.22 -8.11
CA GLY A 334 12.32 7.57 -8.04
C GLY A 334 11.21 8.60 -7.81
N LEU A 335 11.54 9.66 -7.09
CA LEU A 335 10.66 10.82 -6.91
C LEU A 335 11.33 12.06 -7.47
N VAL A 336 10.70 12.68 -8.44
CA VAL A 336 11.09 13.94 -9.06
C VAL A 336 9.95 14.95 -8.96
N GLY A 337 10.13 16.17 -9.43
CA GLY A 337 9.03 17.12 -9.49
C GLY A 337 9.32 18.31 -10.38
N ALA A 338 8.27 19.03 -10.69
CA ALA A 338 8.34 20.32 -11.36
C ALA A 338 7.65 21.36 -10.49
N GLN A 339 8.32 22.47 -10.22
CA GLN A 339 7.82 23.54 -9.36
C GLN A 339 7.74 24.86 -10.12
N THR A 340 6.67 25.64 -9.89
CA THR A 340 6.51 26.96 -10.45
C THR A 340 6.30 28.03 -9.37
N THR A 341 6.06 29.26 -9.78
CA THR A 341 5.58 30.36 -8.92
C THR A 341 4.33 30.97 -9.55
N ASP A 342 3.43 31.55 -8.74
CA ASP A 342 2.20 32.17 -9.27
C ASP A 342 2.49 33.20 -10.38
N ARG A 343 3.61 33.97 -10.28
CA ARG A 343 4.01 34.93 -11.30
C ARG A 343 4.42 34.27 -12.61
N ARG A 344 5.21 33.18 -12.53
CA ARG A 344 5.69 32.46 -13.72
C ARG A 344 4.54 31.72 -14.39
N TYR A 345 3.70 31.03 -13.58
CA TYR A 345 2.54 30.31 -14.08
C TYR A 345 1.56 31.26 -14.81
N ARG A 346 1.19 32.38 -14.17
CA ARG A 346 0.32 33.37 -14.81
C ARG A 346 0.89 33.94 -16.11
N LYS A 347 2.20 34.11 -16.21
CA LYS A 347 2.83 34.58 -17.44
C LYS A 347 2.60 33.64 -18.63
N ALA A 348 2.53 32.31 -18.36
CA ALA A 348 2.32 31.27 -19.39
C ALA A 348 0.84 30.95 -19.61
N HIS A 349 0.00 31.00 -18.55
CA HIS A 349 -1.37 30.48 -18.54
C HIS A 349 -2.44 31.54 -18.22
N GLY A 350 -2.13 32.82 -18.29
CA GLY A 350 -3.08 33.91 -18.02
C GLY A 350 -3.26 34.23 -16.55
N ALA A 351 -4.48 34.67 -16.15
CA ALA A 351 -4.75 35.22 -14.81
C ALA A 351 -4.78 34.21 -13.67
N GLU A 352 -4.74 32.91 -13.94
CA GLU A 352 -4.87 31.88 -12.92
C GLU A 352 -3.60 31.71 -12.08
N LYS A 353 -3.78 31.36 -10.82
CA LYS A 353 -2.70 30.93 -9.94
C LYS A 353 -2.50 29.42 -10.09
N ALA A 354 -1.26 28.95 -9.94
CA ALA A 354 -0.99 27.52 -9.85
C ALA A 354 -1.76 26.90 -8.67
N ASP A 355 -2.51 25.86 -8.93
CA ASP A 355 -3.17 25.03 -7.92
C ASP A 355 -3.22 23.55 -8.37
N PHE A 356 -2.16 22.82 -8.06
CA PHE A 356 -2.04 21.41 -8.39
C PHE A 356 -2.58 20.48 -7.29
N THR A 357 -3.30 21.04 -6.31
CA THR A 357 -3.88 20.25 -5.19
C THR A 357 -5.24 19.64 -5.51
N LYS A 358 -5.83 19.97 -6.65
CA LYS A 358 -7.14 19.47 -7.07
C LYS A 358 -7.07 18.03 -7.56
N GLY A 359 -8.06 17.21 -7.21
CA GLY A 359 -8.15 15.80 -7.57
C GLY A 359 -7.80 14.86 -6.42
N VAL A 360 -7.79 13.55 -6.69
CA VAL A 360 -7.24 12.53 -5.78
C VAL A 360 -5.71 12.51 -5.86
N ALA A 361 -5.03 11.77 -4.98
CA ALA A 361 -3.56 11.86 -4.87
C ALA A 361 -2.83 11.55 -6.18
N ILE A 362 -3.26 10.54 -6.92
CA ILE A 362 -2.79 10.20 -8.27
C ILE A 362 -4.01 10.07 -9.17
N THR A 363 -3.96 10.70 -10.33
CA THR A 363 -5.11 10.80 -11.25
C THR A 363 -4.89 10.17 -12.61
N SER A 364 -3.64 10.09 -13.06
CA SER A 364 -3.25 9.59 -14.38
C SER A 364 -1.86 8.99 -14.36
N SER A 365 -1.41 8.46 -15.50
CA SER A 365 -0.04 7.98 -15.68
C SER A 365 0.40 7.99 -17.13
N VAL A 366 1.72 7.86 -17.35
CA VAL A 366 2.37 7.73 -18.65
C VAL A 366 3.48 6.68 -18.58
N HIS A 367 3.82 6.07 -19.72
CA HIS A 367 4.90 5.10 -19.83
C HIS A 367 5.94 5.61 -20.84
N PRO A 368 7.09 6.14 -20.40
CA PRO A 368 8.17 6.56 -21.30
C PRO A 368 8.78 5.41 -22.10
N ASN A 369 8.74 4.21 -21.57
CA ASN A 369 9.15 2.95 -22.19
C ASN A 369 8.46 1.77 -21.51
N ASP A 370 8.67 0.55 -21.99
CA ASP A 370 8.03 -0.68 -21.51
C ASP A 370 8.31 -1.03 -20.03
N SER A 371 9.41 -0.50 -19.49
CA SER A 371 9.82 -0.79 -18.10
C SER A 371 9.57 0.34 -17.11
N THR A 372 9.18 1.53 -17.57
CA THR A 372 9.06 2.73 -16.73
C THR A 372 7.64 3.28 -16.73
N HIS A 373 7.12 3.53 -15.53
CA HIS A 373 5.80 4.08 -15.27
C HIS A 373 5.92 5.37 -14.45
N ILE A 374 5.26 6.45 -14.86
CA ILE A 374 5.30 7.76 -14.20
C ILE A 374 3.89 8.22 -13.85
N GLU A 375 3.68 8.62 -12.60
CA GLU A 375 2.41 9.12 -12.07
C GLU A 375 2.55 10.53 -11.48
N PRO A 376 1.58 11.45 -11.70
CA PRO A 376 1.57 12.76 -11.05
C PRO A 376 0.98 12.61 -9.64
N VAL A 377 1.80 12.82 -8.61
CA VAL A 377 1.39 12.75 -7.20
C VAL A 377 1.12 14.14 -6.65
N ARG A 378 0.14 14.27 -5.76
CA ARG A 378 -0.17 15.53 -5.07
C ARG A 378 -0.48 15.36 -3.60
N TYR A 379 -0.32 16.46 -2.89
CA TYR A 379 -0.79 16.68 -1.54
C TYR A 379 -1.86 17.76 -1.50
N GLY A 380 -2.78 17.69 -0.56
CA GLY A 380 -3.80 18.72 -0.34
C GLY A 380 -3.20 20.09 0.06
N LYS A 381 -4.02 21.12 0.01
CA LYS A 381 -3.60 22.50 0.38
C LYS A 381 -2.97 22.53 1.77
N LYS A 382 -1.89 23.32 1.90
CA LYS A 382 -1.11 23.50 3.15
C LYS A 382 -0.28 22.28 3.57
N SER A 383 -0.29 21.18 2.83
CA SER A 383 0.55 19.99 3.10
C SER A 383 1.95 20.17 2.50
N ASN A 384 2.72 21.12 3.03
CA ASN A 384 3.99 21.56 2.45
C ASN A 384 5.24 20.93 3.11
N ALA A 385 5.10 20.10 4.14
CA ALA A 385 6.26 19.57 4.88
C ALA A 385 7.18 18.70 4.00
N MET A 386 6.60 17.94 3.05
CA MET A 386 7.36 17.11 2.12
C MET A 386 8.23 17.92 1.14
N GLY A 387 7.93 19.21 0.95
CA GLY A 387 8.77 20.13 0.20
C GLY A 387 10.19 20.28 0.77
N GLY A 388 10.38 20.00 2.07
CA GLY A 388 11.72 19.95 2.68
C GLY A 388 12.63 18.82 2.18
N LEU A 389 12.09 17.85 1.45
CA LEU A 389 12.86 16.79 0.79
C LEU A 389 13.19 17.13 -0.68
N THR A 390 12.70 18.25 -1.21
CA THR A 390 12.91 18.66 -2.61
C THR A 390 14.05 19.67 -2.73
N ILE A 391 14.87 19.48 -3.75
CA ILE A 391 15.99 20.37 -4.12
C ILE A 391 15.88 20.72 -5.61
N LEU A 392 16.69 21.67 -6.08
CA LEU A 392 16.84 21.90 -7.52
C LEU A 392 17.30 20.61 -8.19
N GLN A 393 16.87 20.38 -9.44
CA GLN A 393 17.19 19.14 -10.17
C GLN A 393 18.68 18.81 -10.14
N VAL A 394 18.98 17.57 -9.76
CA VAL A 394 20.29 16.94 -9.93
C VAL A 394 20.34 16.44 -11.39
N PRO A 395 21.18 17.04 -12.26
CA PRO A 395 21.25 16.60 -13.66
C PRO A 395 21.63 15.12 -13.74
N TYR A 396 21.01 14.39 -14.67
CA TYR A 396 21.38 13.00 -14.90
C TYR A 396 22.85 12.90 -15.32
N ALA A 397 23.57 12.00 -14.69
CA ALA A 397 25.02 11.86 -14.87
C ALA A 397 25.41 10.38 -14.90
N GLU A 398 25.57 9.84 -16.09
CA GLU A 398 25.96 8.44 -16.27
C GLU A 398 27.42 8.21 -15.86
N ASN A 399 28.33 9.10 -16.25
CA ASN A 399 29.78 8.96 -16.10
C ASN A 399 30.46 10.14 -15.37
N SER A 400 29.69 11.00 -14.68
CA SER A 400 30.23 12.17 -13.99
C SER A 400 29.72 12.29 -12.56
N SER A 401 30.37 13.13 -11.74
CA SER A 401 29.95 13.35 -10.38
C SER A 401 28.60 14.08 -10.28
N ARG A 402 27.60 13.43 -9.73
CA ARG A 402 26.26 14.01 -9.42
C ARG A 402 26.40 15.31 -8.60
N VAL A 403 27.27 15.30 -7.60
CA VAL A 403 27.50 16.46 -6.73
C VAL A 403 28.07 17.63 -7.54
N ALA A 404 29.06 17.36 -8.41
CA ALA A 404 29.62 18.41 -9.28
C ALA A 404 28.58 18.96 -10.26
N GLY A 405 27.77 18.07 -10.88
CA GLY A 405 26.66 18.48 -11.75
C GLY A 405 25.62 19.31 -11.02
N PHE A 406 25.25 18.92 -9.79
CA PHE A 406 24.33 19.68 -8.96
C PHE A 406 24.88 21.07 -8.59
N LEU A 407 26.14 21.15 -8.15
CA LEU A 407 26.78 22.42 -7.81
C LEU A 407 26.87 23.36 -9.02
N ALA A 408 27.23 22.83 -10.19
CA ALA A 408 27.23 23.58 -11.44
C ALA A 408 25.83 24.11 -11.80
N ASN A 409 24.77 23.28 -11.63
CA ASN A 409 23.39 23.70 -11.84
C ASN A 409 22.97 24.78 -10.84
N CYS A 410 23.36 24.65 -9.57
CA CYS A 410 23.12 25.69 -8.56
C CYS A 410 23.82 27.01 -8.88
N ALA A 411 25.09 26.97 -9.30
CA ALA A 411 25.86 28.14 -9.69
C ALA A 411 25.25 28.85 -10.92
N LYS A 412 24.76 28.08 -11.90
CA LYS A 412 24.07 28.60 -13.09
C LYS A 412 22.71 29.23 -12.76
N HIS A 413 22.03 28.75 -11.70
CA HIS A 413 20.66 29.15 -11.38
C HIS A 413 20.45 29.54 -9.89
N PRO A 414 21.21 30.51 -9.33
CA PRO A 414 21.19 30.84 -7.90
C PRO A 414 19.80 31.26 -7.38
N LEU A 415 19.03 31.98 -8.19
CA LEU A 415 17.66 32.39 -7.82
C LEU A 415 16.68 31.19 -7.79
N LEU A 416 16.92 30.14 -8.57
CA LEU A 416 16.11 28.94 -8.52
C LEU A 416 16.44 28.10 -7.27
N VAL A 417 17.69 28.08 -6.84
CA VAL A 417 18.08 27.44 -5.56
C VAL A 417 17.29 28.06 -4.40
N LEU A 418 17.27 29.39 -4.27
CA LEU A 418 16.51 30.08 -3.22
C LEU A 418 15.00 29.79 -3.30
N ARG A 419 14.47 29.63 -4.52
CA ARG A 419 13.06 29.30 -4.72
C ARG A 419 12.76 27.84 -4.39
N SER A 420 13.64 26.92 -4.72
CA SER A 420 13.47 25.49 -4.42
C SER A 420 13.46 25.21 -2.91
N LEU A 421 14.16 26.02 -2.12
CA LEU A 421 14.17 25.93 -0.66
C LEU A 421 12.90 26.47 0.01
N SER A 422 12.02 27.14 -0.75
CA SER A 422 10.81 27.75 -0.20
C SER A 422 9.64 26.77 -0.16
N ASN A 423 9.28 26.31 1.03
CA ASN A 423 8.10 25.46 1.25
C ASN A 423 6.76 26.21 1.21
N ARG A 424 6.75 27.54 1.02
CA ARG A 424 5.51 28.31 0.99
C ARG A 424 4.64 27.92 -0.21
N ARG A 425 3.44 27.41 0.05
CA ARG A 425 2.51 26.91 -0.98
C ARG A 425 3.15 25.86 -1.91
N TRP A 426 4.03 25.04 -1.37
CA TRP A 426 4.72 24.01 -2.16
C TRP A 426 3.72 23.03 -2.79
N SER A 427 2.73 22.54 -2.04
CA SER A 427 1.72 21.61 -2.54
C SER A 427 0.89 22.18 -3.69
N GLU A 428 0.59 23.49 -3.66
CA GLU A 428 -0.19 24.14 -4.72
C GLU A 428 0.62 24.41 -5.99
N ARG A 429 1.95 24.45 -5.89
CA ARG A 429 2.84 24.89 -6.97
C ARG A 429 3.75 23.81 -7.52
N THR A 430 3.60 22.57 -7.05
CA THR A 430 4.47 21.46 -7.42
C THR A 430 3.66 20.31 -7.99
N ILE A 431 4.06 19.79 -9.14
CA ILE A 431 3.65 18.49 -9.66
C ILE A 431 4.78 17.54 -9.32
N ILE A 432 4.49 16.51 -8.52
CA ILE A 432 5.44 15.47 -8.14
C ILE A 432 5.30 14.35 -9.17
N GLY A 433 6.41 13.82 -9.69
CA GLY A 433 6.46 12.62 -10.50
C GLY A 433 6.95 11.43 -9.66
N LEU A 434 6.09 10.45 -9.46
CA LEU A 434 6.45 9.14 -8.92
C LEU A 434 6.81 8.24 -10.10
N VAL A 435 8.01 7.67 -10.08
CA VAL A 435 8.53 6.82 -11.15
C VAL A 435 8.83 5.45 -10.61
N MET A 436 8.37 4.41 -11.29
CA MET A 436 8.54 3.00 -10.95
C MET A 436 9.03 2.21 -12.15
N GLN A 437 9.82 1.16 -11.92
CA GLN A 437 10.36 0.34 -13.01
C GLN A 437 10.27 -1.17 -12.71
N THR A 438 10.07 -1.97 -13.76
CA THR A 438 10.02 -3.44 -13.71
C THR A 438 11.40 -4.11 -13.79
N LEU A 439 12.47 -3.42 -13.37
CA LEU A 439 13.83 -3.97 -13.46
C LEU A 439 14.00 -5.18 -12.54
N ASP A 440 14.68 -6.22 -13.02
CA ASP A 440 15.05 -7.37 -12.19
C ASP A 440 16.30 -7.06 -11.39
N ASN A 441 16.12 -6.36 -10.29
CA ASN A 441 17.14 -6.02 -9.31
C ASN A 441 16.60 -6.12 -7.88
N SER A 442 17.48 -6.28 -6.91
CA SER A 442 17.07 -6.43 -5.51
C SER A 442 18.14 -5.98 -4.53
N LEU A 443 17.72 -5.90 -3.28
CA LEU A 443 18.57 -5.82 -2.10
C LEU A 443 18.55 -7.15 -1.34
N THR A 444 19.54 -7.35 -0.48
CA THR A 444 19.50 -8.38 0.56
C THR A 444 19.52 -7.68 1.91
N THR A 445 18.46 -7.90 2.69
CA THR A 445 18.36 -7.36 4.05
C THR A 445 18.96 -8.30 5.07
N TYR A 446 19.44 -7.74 6.17
CA TYR A 446 19.99 -8.47 7.31
C TYR A 446 19.99 -7.58 8.55
N ARG A 447 20.16 -8.16 9.74
CA ARG A 447 20.36 -7.35 10.96
C ARG A 447 21.83 -6.99 11.13
N LYS A 448 22.09 -5.72 11.38
CA LYS A 448 23.47 -5.21 11.59
C LYS A 448 24.11 -5.89 12.79
N PRO A 449 25.24 -6.63 12.61
CA PRO A 449 25.80 -7.47 13.68
C PRO A 449 26.58 -6.66 14.73
N LYS A 450 27.19 -5.53 14.35
CA LYS A 450 28.12 -4.74 15.20
C LYS A 450 27.95 -3.23 14.99
N GLY A 451 28.51 -2.44 15.91
CA GLY A 451 28.60 -0.97 15.81
C GLY A 451 27.29 -0.22 16.04
N ILE A 452 27.27 1.06 15.64
CA ILE A 452 26.08 1.93 15.76
C ILE A 452 24.94 1.33 14.98
N GLY A 453 23.78 1.16 15.62
CA GLY A 453 22.59 0.53 15.03
C GLY A 453 22.63 -1.01 15.06
N LYS A 454 23.45 -1.65 15.92
CA LYS A 454 23.43 -3.11 16.14
C LYS A 454 22.01 -3.61 16.35
N GLY A 455 21.63 -4.65 15.62
CA GLY A 455 20.30 -5.26 15.67
C GLY A 455 19.21 -4.55 14.87
N LEU A 456 19.49 -3.40 14.23
CA LEU A 456 18.58 -2.79 13.27
C LEU A 456 18.66 -3.51 11.92
N LEU A 457 17.54 -3.55 11.20
CA LEU A 457 17.50 -4.02 9.83
C LEU A 457 18.31 -3.07 8.93
N THR A 458 19.11 -3.63 8.05
CA THR A 458 19.89 -2.91 7.05
C THR A 458 19.91 -3.71 5.74
N ALA A 459 20.49 -3.17 4.68
CA ALA A 459 20.56 -3.84 3.40
C ALA A 459 21.93 -3.72 2.76
N ARG A 460 22.21 -4.65 1.85
CA ARG A 460 23.33 -4.64 0.90
C ARG A 460 22.79 -4.94 -0.50
N GLN A 461 23.62 -4.79 -1.52
CA GLN A 461 23.30 -5.22 -2.88
C GLN A 461 22.86 -6.69 -2.87
N GLY A 462 21.77 -6.97 -3.56
CA GLY A 462 21.23 -8.31 -3.81
C GLY A 462 21.45 -8.77 -5.24
N HIS A 463 20.45 -9.40 -5.85
CA HIS A 463 20.46 -9.86 -7.24
C HIS A 463 20.38 -8.68 -8.21
N GLY A 464 20.97 -8.85 -9.38
CA GLY A 464 20.89 -7.91 -10.50
C GLY A 464 21.73 -6.63 -10.32
N ALA A 465 21.48 -5.66 -11.18
CA ALA A 465 22.13 -4.36 -11.12
C ALA A 465 21.75 -3.59 -9.82
N PRO A 466 22.58 -2.65 -9.36
CA PRO A 466 22.19 -1.77 -8.27
C PRO A 466 20.87 -1.03 -8.55
N ASN A 467 20.10 -0.78 -7.48
CA ASN A 467 18.92 0.09 -7.62
C ASN A 467 19.33 1.44 -8.20
N PRO A 468 18.63 1.95 -9.21
CA PRO A 468 18.96 3.24 -9.80
C PRO A 468 18.85 4.34 -8.75
N THR A 469 19.90 5.14 -8.62
CA THR A 469 19.91 6.32 -7.75
C THR A 469 19.49 7.58 -8.51
N GLN A 470 19.46 7.50 -9.84
CA GLN A 470 18.86 8.45 -10.77
C GLN A 470 18.21 7.66 -11.91
N ILE A 471 17.03 8.07 -12.33
CA ILE A 471 16.30 7.50 -13.46
C ILE A 471 16.27 8.58 -14.55
N LYS A 472 16.81 8.26 -15.72
CA LYS A 472 16.92 9.22 -16.85
C LYS A 472 15.56 9.75 -17.26
N GLU A 473 14.60 8.86 -17.48
CA GLU A 473 13.23 9.17 -17.88
C GLU A 473 12.50 10.05 -16.85
N ALA A 474 12.83 9.86 -15.56
CA ALA A 474 12.30 10.70 -14.49
C ALA A 474 12.80 12.16 -14.61
N GLY A 475 14.09 12.34 -14.87
CA GLY A 475 14.70 13.65 -15.08
C GLY A 475 14.15 14.37 -16.31
N GLU A 476 13.97 13.63 -17.41
CA GLU A 476 13.38 14.13 -18.65
C GLU A 476 11.93 14.55 -18.45
N ALA A 477 11.11 13.72 -17.81
CA ALA A 477 9.72 14.04 -17.48
C ALA A 477 9.60 15.28 -16.58
N ALA A 478 10.42 15.36 -15.51
CA ALA A 478 10.43 16.53 -14.63
C ALA A 478 10.78 17.82 -15.40
N THR A 479 11.71 17.73 -16.36
CA THR A 479 12.12 18.85 -17.21
C THR A 479 10.99 19.25 -18.18
N ALA A 480 10.34 18.28 -18.81
CA ALA A 480 9.22 18.51 -19.73
C ALA A 480 8.02 19.13 -18.98
N ILE A 481 7.62 18.58 -17.83
CA ILE A 481 6.55 19.15 -16.99
C ILE A 481 6.92 20.56 -16.53
N ALA A 482 8.18 20.82 -16.16
CA ALA A 482 8.64 22.14 -15.74
C ALA A 482 8.53 23.17 -16.87
N ALA A 483 8.79 22.78 -18.11
CA ALA A 483 8.59 23.65 -19.28
C ALA A 483 7.11 24.00 -19.47
N GLU A 484 6.20 23.02 -19.32
CA GLU A 484 4.75 23.23 -19.42
C GLU A 484 4.23 24.24 -18.40
N ILE A 485 4.67 24.17 -17.15
CA ILE A 485 4.19 25.06 -16.09
C ILE A 485 5.02 26.36 -15.97
N ASN A 486 5.90 26.65 -16.94
CA ASN A 486 6.87 27.75 -16.85
C ASN A 486 7.60 27.73 -15.50
N GLY A 487 8.05 26.56 -15.09
CA GLY A 487 8.61 26.25 -13.79
C GLY A 487 10.12 25.95 -13.84
N PHE A 488 10.53 25.09 -12.94
CA PHE A 488 11.86 24.49 -12.89
C PHE A 488 11.74 23.05 -12.35
N ALA A 489 12.58 22.19 -12.86
CA ALA A 489 12.62 20.78 -12.42
C ALA A 489 13.33 20.66 -11.07
N GLY A 490 12.89 19.69 -10.28
CA GLY A 490 13.43 19.36 -8.97
C GLY A 490 13.65 17.86 -8.81
N SER A 491 14.59 17.53 -7.94
CA SER A 491 14.90 16.18 -7.47
C SER A 491 14.59 16.05 -5.99
N ASN A 492 14.50 14.82 -5.50
CA ASN A 492 14.55 14.59 -4.07
C ASN A 492 16.00 14.60 -3.56
N ILE A 493 16.20 14.93 -2.28
CA ILE A 493 17.53 15.03 -1.67
C ILE A 493 18.29 13.68 -1.71
N GLY A 494 17.58 12.56 -1.77
CA GLY A 494 18.16 11.23 -1.86
C GLY A 494 18.94 11.02 -3.17
N GLU A 495 18.52 11.61 -4.29
CA GLU A 495 19.26 11.54 -5.55
C GLU A 495 20.66 12.15 -5.42
N LEU A 496 20.79 13.29 -4.75
CA LEU A 496 22.09 13.92 -4.51
C LEU A 496 22.98 13.05 -3.63
N MET A 497 22.40 12.42 -2.62
CA MET A 497 23.11 11.55 -1.67
C MET A 497 23.36 10.13 -2.20
N GLY A 498 22.86 9.77 -3.39
CA GLY A 498 22.92 8.42 -3.90
C GLY A 498 22.08 7.41 -3.09
N THR A 499 21.02 7.91 -2.46
CA THR A 499 20.12 7.13 -1.61
C THR A 499 18.74 7.12 -2.28
N PRO A 500 18.35 6.03 -2.98
CA PRO A 500 17.01 5.90 -3.53
C PRO A 500 15.96 6.05 -2.44
N LEU A 501 14.82 6.66 -2.81
CA LEU A 501 13.66 6.76 -1.94
C LEU A 501 12.55 5.90 -2.52
N THR A 502 11.96 5.02 -1.70
CA THR A 502 10.83 4.18 -2.11
C THR A 502 9.67 4.26 -1.13
N ALA A 503 8.45 4.28 -1.65
CA ALA A 503 7.21 4.01 -0.92
C ALA A 503 6.74 2.55 -1.12
N HIS A 504 7.44 1.78 -1.96
CA HIS A 504 7.11 0.41 -2.37
C HIS A 504 8.20 -0.58 -1.96
N PHE A 505 8.42 -0.71 -0.65
CA PHE A 505 9.36 -1.67 -0.08
C PHE A 505 8.73 -3.05 0.01
N LEU A 506 9.25 -4.03 -0.75
CA LEU A 506 8.64 -5.32 -1.03
C LEU A 506 9.67 -6.46 -0.89
N GLY A 507 9.23 -7.72 -1.00
CA GLY A 507 10.11 -8.88 -1.02
C GLY A 507 10.79 -9.19 0.33
N GLY A 508 11.82 -10.03 0.28
CA GLY A 508 12.58 -10.48 1.45
C GLY A 508 12.02 -11.73 2.14
N CYS A 509 10.78 -12.12 1.79
CA CYS A 509 10.24 -13.45 2.07
C CYS A 509 9.76 -14.07 0.76
N PRO A 510 10.65 -14.32 -0.23
CA PRO A 510 10.24 -14.77 -1.55
C PRO A 510 9.51 -16.11 -1.49
N ILE A 511 8.52 -16.26 -2.38
CA ILE A 511 7.86 -17.53 -2.66
C ILE A 511 8.85 -18.39 -3.43
N GLY A 512 9.01 -19.65 -3.05
CA GLY A 512 9.81 -20.65 -3.77
C GLY A 512 9.13 -22.01 -3.75
N ALA A 513 9.45 -22.86 -4.71
CA ALA A 513 8.98 -24.25 -4.73
C ALA A 513 9.59 -25.07 -3.60
N THR A 514 10.78 -24.71 -3.14
CA THR A 514 11.52 -25.38 -2.05
C THR A 514 12.06 -24.37 -1.04
N ALA A 515 12.49 -24.87 0.14
CA ALA A 515 13.13 -24.04 1.18
C ALA A 515 14.47 -23.43 0.72
N ASP A 516 15.12 -24.04 -0.26
CA ASP A 516 16.38 -23.56 -0.85
C ASP A 516 16.17 -22.43 -1.88
N GLU A 517 14.94 -22.25 -2.34
CA GLU A 517 14.56 -21.21 -3.31
C GLU A 517 13.80 -20.06 -2.66
N GLY A 518 13.00 -20.34 -1.62
CA GLY A 518 12.16 -19.34 -0.99
C GLY A 518 12.18 -19.35 0.54
N VAL A 519 11.49 -18.40 1.11
CA VAL A 519 11.23 -18.29 2.56
C VAL A 519 9.86 -18.88 2.89
N ILE A 520 8.93 -18.74 1.97
CA ILE A 520 7.56 -19.25 2.05
C ILE A 520 7.27 -20.15 0.85
N ASP A 521 6.41 -21.13 1.10
CA ASP A 521 5.90 -22.00 0.04
C ASP A 521 4.84 -21.27 -0.83
N PRO A 522 4.43 -21.87 -1.95
CA PRO A 522 3.41 -21.26 -2.82
C PRO A 522 2.04 -21.06 -2.16
N TYR A 523 1.80 -21.64 -0.99
CA TYR A 523 0.61 -21.43 -0.15
C TYR A 523 0.83 -20.40 0.96
N HIS A 524 1.92 -19.61 0.89
CA HIS A 524 2.32 -18.57 1.84
C HIS A 524 2.70 -19.09 3.25
N ARG A 525 2.96 -20.39 3.44
CA ARG A 525 3.43 -20.95 4.71
C ARG A 525 4.95 -20.81 4.82
N LEU A 526 5.42 -20.42 5.99
CA LEU A 526 6.85 -20.25 6.28
C LEU A 526 7.54 -21.62 6.29
N TYR A 527 8.56 -21.83 5.47
CA TYR A 527 9.33 -23.06 5.46
C TYR A 527 9.93 -23.37 6.83
N GLY A 528 9.81 -24.63 7.26
CA GLY A 528 10.22 -25.09 8.59
C GLY A 528 9.27 -24.73 9.73
N HIS A 529 8.29 -23.82 9.50
CA HIS A 529 7.29 -23.39 10.49
C HIS A 529 5.89 -23.25 9.85
N PRO A 530 5.27 -24.36 9.39
CA PRO A 530 4.07 -24.32 8.55
C PRO A 530 2.82 -23.74 9.24
N GLY A 531 2.85 -23.56 10.56
CA GLY A 531 1.81 -22.87 11.32
C GLY A 531 1.90 -21.34 11.23
N ILE A 532 2.95 -20.78 10.60
CA ILE A 532 3.13 -19.36 10.35
C ILE A 532 2.97 -19.10 8.85
N SER A 533 2.19 -18.08 8.49
CA SER A 533 2.05 -17.60 7.10
C SER A 533 2.53 -16.16 6.97
N VAL A 534 3.02 -15.77 5.78
CA VAL A 534 3.43 -14.39 5.44
C VAL A 534 2.60 -13.91 4.26
N VAL A 535 1.86 -12.81 4.41
CA VAL A 535 0.87 -12.34 3.42
C VAL A 535 0.95 -10.84 3.11
N ASP A 536 2.00 -10.16 3.55
CA ASP A 536 2.21 -8.74 3.27
C ASP A 536 3.16 -8.51 2.09
N GLY A 537 3.59 -7.27 1.90
CA GLY A 537 4.50 -6.92 0.82
C GLY A 537 5.83 -7.69 0.82
N SER A 538 6.21 -8.36 1.94
CA SER A 538 7.40 -9.19 1.96
C SER A 538 7.27 -10.48 1.14
N ALA A 539 6.06 -10.93 0.85
CA ALA A 539 5.77 -12.08 -0.02
C ALA A 539 5.80 -11.73 -1.52
N VAL A 540 5.82 -10.45 -1.89
CA VAL A 540 5.88 -10.00 -3.29
C VAL A 540 7.28 -10.21 -3.84
N SER A 541 7.44 -11.23 -4.68
CA SER A 541 8.75 -11.77 -5.06
C SER A 541 9.48 -10.98 -6.16
N ALA A 542 8.77 -10.12 -6.92
CA ALA A 542 9.31 -9.38 -8.07
C ALA A 542 8.97 -7.89 -8.02
N ASN A 543 9.69 -7.05 -8.76
CA ASN A 543 9.33 -5.65 -8.96
C ASN A 543 8.07 -5.54 -9.82
N LEU A 544 7.13 -4.72 -9.38
CA LEU A 544 5.82 -4.59 -9.99
C LEU A 544 5.80 -3.59 -11.16
N GLY A 545 6.64 -2.56 -11.09
CA GLY A 545 6.55 -1.40 -12.00
C GLY A 545 5.29 -0.54 -11.79
N VAL A 546 4.44 -0.91 -10.83
CA VAL A 546 3.21 -0.22 -10.43
C VAL A 546 3.03 -0.25 -8.92
N ASN A 547 2.00 0.41 -8.41
CA ASN A 547 1.69 0.48 -6.98
C ASN A 547 1.29 -0.91 -6.42
N PRO A 548 1.82 -1.34 -5.26
CA PRO A 548 1.74 -2.73 -4.81
C PRO A 548 0.46 -3.11 -4.07
N SER A 549 -0.36 -2.14 -3.66
CA SER A 549 -1.47 -2.38 -2.72
C SER A 549 -2.47 -3.42 -3.22
N LEU A 550 -2.82 -3.38 -4.51
CA LEU A 550 -3.75 -4.34 -5.12
C LEU A 550 -3.13 -5.75 -5.17
N THR A 551 -1.86 -5.86 -5.54
CA THR A 551 -1.15 -7.15 -5.61
C THR A 551 -1.02 -7.80 -4.24
N ILE A 552 -0.66 -7.04 -3.19
CA ILE A 552 -0.63 -7.55 -1.81
C ILE A 552 -2.01 -8.06 -1.40
N THR A 553 -3.06 -7.32 -1.75
CA THR A 553 -4.45 -7.72 -1.45
C THR A 553 -4.82 -9.00 -2.19
N ALA A 554 -4.55 -9.10 -3.49
CA ALA A 554 -4.88 -10.27 -4.31
C ALA A 554 -4.12 -11.53 -3.85
N GLN A 555 -2.82 -11.42 -3.55
CA GLN A 555 -2.05 -12.54 -2.99
C GLN A 555 -2.56 -12.97 -1.62
N ALA A 556 -2.98 -12.04 -0.76
CA ALA A 556 -3.56 -12.35 0.54
C ALA A 556 -4.96 -12.99 0.40
N GLU A 557 -5.78 -12.54 -0.55
CA GLU A 557 -7.08 -13.17 -0.89
C GLU A 557 -6.86 -14.63 -1.32
N ARG A 558 -5.88 -14.87 -2.23
CA ARG A 558 -5.52 -16.22 -2.62
C ARG A 558 -5.06 -17.04 -1.41
N ALA A 559 -4.10 -16.56 -0.64
CA ALA A 559 -3.58 -17.27 0.51
C ALA A 559 -4.68 -17.67 1.50
N ALA A 560 -5.58 -16.74 1.85
CA ALA A 560 -6.66 -16.99 2.78
C ALA A 560 -7.76 -17.90 2.20
N SER A 561 -8.02 -17.82 0.88
CA SER A 561 -9.02 -18.69 0.23
C SER A 561 -8.67 -20.18 0.29
N LEU A 562 -7.38 -20.50 0.31
CA LEU A 562 -6.87 -21.88 0.35
C LEU A 562 -6.86 -22.48 1.77
N TRP A 563 -7.17 -21.71 2.81
CA TRP A 563 -7.32 -22.25 4.15
C TRP A 563 -8.63 -23.05 4.28
N PRO A 564 -8.64 -24.15 5.07
CA PRO A 564 -9.88 -24.85 5.41
C PRO A 564 -10.81 -23.98 6.26
N ASN A 565 -12.07 -24.30 6.35
CA ASN A 565 -12.90 -23.79 7.43
C ASN A 565 -12.45 -24.41 8.77
N LYS A 566 -12.76 -23.73 9.88
CA LYS A 566 -12.39 -24.22 11.21
C LYS A 566 -13.00 -25.62 11.44
N GLY A 567 -12.15 -26.59 11.76
CA GLY A 567 -12.53 -27.98 12.00
C GLY A 567 -12.47 -28.89 10.76
N GLU A 568 -12.25 -28.35 9.57
CA GLU A 568 -12.02 -29.13 8.35
C GLU A 568 -10.55 -29.51 8.17
N ALA A 569 -10.30 -30.55 7.37
CA ALA A 569 -8.95 -30.96 6.98
C ALA A 569 -8.31 -29.88 6.07
N ASP A 570 -7.01 -29.66 6.23
CA ASP A 570 -6.28 -28.71 5.40
C ASP A 570 -6.07 -29.30 3.99
N PRO A 571 -6.63 -28.69 2.92
CA PRO A 571 -6.50 -29.20 1.56
C PRO A 571 -5.13 -28.95 0.95
N ARG A 572 -4.30 -28.10 1.57
CA ARG A 572 -2.99 -27.74 1.03
C ARG A 572 -2.01 -28.91 1.22
N PRO A 573 -1.27 -29.31 0.18
CA PRO A 573 -0.22 -30.32 0.29
C PRO A 573 0.78 -30.01 1.42
N ALA A 574 1.39 -31.04 2.00
CA ALA A 574 2.45 -30.85 2.98
C ALA A 574 3.64 -30.09 2.36
N GLN A 575 4.42 -29.37 3.19
CA GLN A 575 5.64 -28.70 2.69
C GLN A 575 6.62 -29.74 2.13
N GLY A 576 7.27 -29.40 1.00
CA GLY A 576 8.20 -30.30 0.29
C GLY A 576 7.54 -31.13 -0.82
N HIS A 577 6.22 -31.13 -0.94
CA HIS A 577 5.54 -31.68 -2.12
C HIS A 577 5.56 -30.67 -3.27
N PRO A 578 5.53 -31.13 -4.53
CA PRO A 578 5.35 -30.27 -5.69
C PRO A 578 4.12 -29.37 -5.53
N TYR A 579 4.18 -28.18 -6.14
CA TYR A 579 3.03 -27.30 -6.12
C TYR A 579 1.86 -27.90 -6.88
N GLU A 580 0.67 -27.84 -6.29
CA GLU A 580 -0.60 -28.21 -6.89
C GLU A 580 -1.55 -27.01 -6.80
N ARG A 581 -2.17 -26.63 -7.94
CA ARG A 581 -3.23 -25.63 -7.93
C ARG A 581 -4.49 -26.23 -7.35
N ILE A 582 -4.85 -25.82 -6.15
CA ILE A 582 -6.06 -26.28 -5.45
C ILE A 582 -7.17 -25.22 -5.57
N ALA A 583 -8.42 -25.69 -5.55
CA ALA A 583 -9.56 -24.77 -5.57
C ALA A 583 -9.72 -24.04 -4.23
N PRO A 584 -10.22 -22.80 -4.25
CA PRO A 584 -10.52 -22.08 -3.02
C PRO A 584 -11.63 -22.76 -2.21
N VAL A 585 -11.51 -22.69 -0.89
CA VAL A 585 -12.51 -23.20 0.06
C VAL A 585 -13.52 -22.10 0.38
N ALA A 586 -14.80 -22.34 0.10
CA ALA A 586 -15.86 -21.39 0.41
C ALA A 586 -15.98 -21.14 1.92
N PRO A 587 -16.07 -19.89 2.39
CA PRO A 587 -16.24 -19.60 3.80
C PRO A 587 -17.66 -19.98 4.27
N VAL A 588 -17.77 -20.47 5.51
CA VAL A 588 -19.08 -20.86 6.10
C VAL A 588 -19.96 -19.67 6.47
N ARG A 589 -19.40 -18.47 6.64
CA ARG A 589 -20.11 -17.26 7.08
C ARG A 589 -19.65 -16.02 6.32
N PRO A 590 -19.90 -15.88 5.00
CA PRO A 590 -19.53 -14.70 4.26
C PRO A 590 -20.12 -13.42 4.89
N ALA A 591 -19.29 -12.42 5.15
CA ALA A 591 -19.72 -11.15 5.74
C ALA A 591 -20.47 -10.25 4.74
N VAL A 592 -20.20 -10.43 3.45
CA VAL A 592 -20.82 -9.66 2.36
C VAL A 592 -21.93 -10.49 1.74
N PRO A 593 -23.18 -9.98 1.66
CA PRO A 593 -24.29 -10.68 1.03
C PRO A 593 -24.02 -11.04 -0.44
N ALA A 594 -24.45 -12.21 -0.89
CA ALA A 594 -24.17 -12.75 -2.22
C ALA A 594 -24.61 -11.86 -3.41
N LYS A 595 -25.58 -10.96 -3.21
CA LYS A 595 -26.06 -10.02 -4.25
C LYS A 595 -25.34 -8.68 -4.25
N ALA A 596 -24.47 -8.43 -3.27
CA ALA A 596 -23.73 -7.17 -3.17
C ALA A 596 -22.64 -7.07 -4.25
N PHE A 597 -22.23 -5.84 -4.58
CA PHE A 597 -21.16 -5.59 -5.57
C PHE A 597 -19.86 -6.31 -5.22
N ALA A 598 -19.45 -6.24 -3.95
CA ALA A 598 -18.21 -6.86 -3.46
C ALA A 598 -18.42 -8.26 -2.87
N ALA A 599 -19.53 -8.94 -3.21
CA ALA A 599 -19.73 -10.33 -2.84
C ALA A 599 -18.57 -11.22 -3.29
N LEU A 600 -18.31 -12.25 -2.51
CA LEU A 600 -17.24 -13.21 -2.82
C LEU A 600 -17.62 -13.99 -4.09
N ASP A 601 -16.75 -13.92 -5.10
CA ASP A 601 -16.97 -14.47 -6.44
C ASP A 601 -15.69 -15.19 -6.91
N LEU A 602 -15.39 -16.30 -6.24
CA LEU A 602 -14.22 -17.14 -6.51
C LEU A 602 -14.67 -18.51 -7.05
N PRO A 603 -13.84 -19.22 -7.82
CA PRO A 603 -14.19 -20.54 -8.38
C PRO A 603 -14.13 -21.63 -7.31
N PHE A 604 -15.14 -21.65 -6.42
CA PHE A 604 -15.24 -22.64 -5.34
C PHE A 604 -15.55 -24.05 -5.86
N LEU A 605 -15.01 -25.08 -5.19
CA LEU A 605 -15.34 -26.48 -5.47
C LEU A 605 -16.84 -26.73 -5.30
N GLY A 606 -17.46 -27.38 -6.31
CA GLY A 606 -18.86 -27.76 -6.27
C GLY A 606 -19.88 -26.69 -6.66
N MET A 607 -19.45 -25.46 -6.95
CA MET A 607 -20.33 -24.47 -7.58
C MET A 607 -20.16 -24.51 -9.09
N PRO A 608 -21.24 -24.55 -9.90
CA PRO A 608 -21.13 -24.32 -11.32
C PRO A 608 -20.56 -22.92 -11.53
N ALA A 609 -19.61 -22.79 -12.45
CA ALA A 609 -19.08 -21.48 -12.83
C ALA A 609 -20.26 -20.56 -13.16
N MET A 610 -20.43 -19.47 -12.40
CA MET A 610 -21.43 -18.47 -12.75
C MET A 610 -21.08 -17.93 -14.14
N PRO A 611 -22.05 -17.81 -15.04
CA PRO A 611 -21.79 -17.22 -16.34
C PRO A 611 -21.15 -15.83 -16.12
N PRO A 612 -20.15 -15.45 -16.91
CA PRO A 612 -19.50 -14.15 -16.76
C PRO A 612 -20.59 -13.08 -16.77
N LYS A 613 -20.71 -12.31 -15.68
CA LYS A 613 -21.56 -11.12 -15.68
C LYS A 613 -21.09 -10.25 -16.85
N GLN A 614 -21.95 -10.05 -17.83
CA GLN A 614 -21.68 -9.15 -18.93
C GLN A 614 -21.23 -7.82 -18.31
N ARG A 615 -20.01 -7.40 -18.63
CA ARG A 615 -19.61 -6.01 -18.38
C ARG A 615 -20.65 -5.14 -19.08
N PRO A 616 -21.09 -4.03 -18.46
CA PRO A 616 -21.78 -3.00 -19.24
C PRO A 616 -20.87 -2.70 -20.45
N ALA A 617 -21.43 -2.77 -21.64
CA ALA A 617 -20.72 -2.45 -22.86
C ALA A 617 -20.00 -1.10 -22.67
N ASP A 618 -18.71 -1.06 -23.00
CA ASP A 618 -17.95 0.18 -23.05
C ASP A 618 -18.64 1.10 -24.07
N GLU A 619 -19.30 2.16 -23.60
CA GLU A 619 -19.87 3.24 -24.44
C GLU A 619 -18.75 4.10 -25.08
N THR A 620 -17.60 3.54 -25.38
CA THR A 620 -16.47 4.27 -26.00
C THR A 620 -16.10 3.77 -27.41
N ALA A 621 -16.95 2.90 -28.01
CA ALA A 621 -16.67 2.40 -29.37
C ALA A 621 -17.50 3.05 -30.50
N GLU A 622 -18.29 4.09 -30.23
CA GLU A 622 -19.07 4.79 -31.28
C GLU A 622 -18.79 6.30 -31.34
N ALA A 623 -17.54 6.69 -31.53
CA ALA A 623 -17.21 8.09 -31.87
C ALA A 623 -16.00 8.22 -32.81
N THR A 624 -15.82 7.28 -33.75
CA THR A 624 -14.82 7.44 -34.84
C THR A 624 -15.28 6.76 -36.14
N GLU A 625 -16.53 6.97 -36.55
CA GLU A 625 -16.92 6.86 -37.95
C GLU A 625 -17.97 7.94 -38.26
N GLY A 626 -17.52 9.07 -38.80
CA GLY A 626 -18.40 10.11 -39.32
C GLY A 626 -17.92 11.52 -39.15
N ALA A 627 -17.00 11.96 -39.99
CA ALA A 627 -16.70 13.27 -40.59
C ALA A 627 -15.20 13.60 -40.60
#